data_804acbd571427e450f768fa58ddce568
#
_entry.id   804acbd571427e450f768fa58ddce568
#
_cell.length_a   1.000
_cell.length_b   1.000
_cell.length_c   1.000
_cell.angle_alpha   90.00
_cell.angle_beta   90.00
_cell.angle_gamma   90.00
#
_symmetry.space_group_name_H-M   'P 1'
#
loop_
_entity.id
_entity.type
_entity.pdbx_description
1 polymer ?
#
loop_
_entity_poly.entity_id
_entity_poly.type
_entity_poly.pdbx_seq_one_letter_code
_entity_poly.pdbx_strand_id
1 'polypeptide(L)'
;YDPQNYFSLTGMYSSDPKNPEKRIAEFKNLINEIHKRGMGAILDVVYNHTAKVDIFEDLEPNYYHFMDADGTPRTSFGGGRLGTTHYMTKRLLVDSIKYLVDTYKVDGFRFDMMGDHDAASIEEAYKAARALNPNLIMLGEGWRTYAGDENMPTRAADQDWMKHTDTVAVFSDDIRNNLKSGYPNEGQPAFITGGKRDINTIFKNLIAQPTNFEADSPGDVIQYIAAHDNLTLFDIIAQSIKKDPSKAENYAEIHRRLRLGNLMVLTAQGTPFIHSGQEYGRTKQFRDPAYKTPVAEDKQPNKSHLLRDKDGNPFDYPYFIHDSYDSSDAVNKFDWTKATDGKAYPENVKSRDYMKGLIALRQSTDAFRLKSLQDIKDRVHLITVPGQNGVAKEDVVIGYQITAPNGDIYAVFVNADEKAREFNLGTAFAHLRNAEVLADENQAGPVGIANPKGLEWTEKGLKLNALTATVLRVSQGGAIVAPAVEEKTEFDLSSLQQEHGQNNGQDNISNRVDKPEHQDPAPEARPDSTKPDAKVADVEDKPSQTTTDSQTTQTSQPAQEAQPSSVSEAVQNESVENSSKENTPAPLAKQAELPNTGTKNDHKLLFAGISLLALLGLGFLLKNKKEN
;
A
#
# COMPACT_ATOMS: atom_id res chain seq x y z
N TYR A 1 3.42 11.75 -9.30
CA TYR A 1 4.00 12.37 -10.52
C TYR A 1 5.26 13.14 -10.16
N ASP A 2 6.12 13.38 -11.14
CA ASP A 2 7.40 14.06 -10.94
C ASP A 2 7.18 15.49 -10.44
N PRO A 3 7.71 15.87 -9.27
CA PRO A 3 7.42 17.17 -8.67
C PRO A 3 8.21 18.29 -9.33
N GLN A 4 7.50 19.40 -9.61
CA GLN A 4 8.10 20.65 -10.06
C GLN A 4 8.15 21.71 -8.96
N ASN A 5 7.34 21.53 -7.92
CA ASN A 5 7.27 22.44 -6.76
C ASN A 5 6.75 21.68 -5.54
N TYR A 6 7.29 21.98 -4.37
CA TYR A 6 6.98 21.28 -3.11
C TYR A 6 5.99 22.03 -2.20
N PHE A 7 5.47 23.19 -2.65
CA PHE A 7 4.53 24.03 -1.88
C PHE A 7 3.21 24.24 -2.59
N SER A 8 3.08 23.82 -3.85
CA SER A 8 1.89 24.06 -4.67
C SER A 8 1.07 22.79 -4.82
N LEU A 9 -0.26 22.92 -4.83
CA LEU A 9 -1.16 21.84 -5.20
C LEU A 9 -1.20 21.66 -6.72
N THR A 10 -1.30 20.41 -7.18
CA THR A 10 -1.53 20.14 -8.61
C THR A 10 -2.92 20.57 -9.06
N GLY A 11 -3.03 21.09 -10.29
CA GLY A 11 -4.31 21.52 -10.86
C GLY A 11 -5.19 20.37 -11.35
N MET A 12 -4.65 19.18 -11.60
CA MET A 12 -5.39 18.09 -12.27
C MET A 12 -6.59 17.56 -11.48
N TYR A 13 -6.61 17.78 -10.15
CA TYR A 13 -7.72 17.34 -9.27
C TYR A 13 -8.69 18.47 -8.92
N SER A 14 -8.50 19.67 -9.49
CA SER A 14 -9.41 20.80 -9.27
C SER A 14 -10.44 20.90 -10.37
N SER A 15 -11.63 21.34 -10.01
CA SER A 15 -12.68 21.66 -10.99
C SER A 15 -12.35 22.89 -11.85
N ASP A 16 -11.36 23.70 -11.41
CA ASP A 16 -10.77 24.78 -12.19
C ASP A 16 -9.23 24.79 -12.04
N PRO A 17 -8.50 24.09 -12.92
CA PRO A 17 -7.05 23.96 -12.84
C PRO A 17 -6.29 25.29 -12.92
N LYS A 18 -6.89 26.33 -13.48
CA LYS A 18 -6.25 27.65 -13.67
C LYS A 18 -6.46 28.59 -12.50
N ASN A 19 -7.33 28.24 -11.57
CA ASN A 19 -7.63 29.07 -10.40
C ASN A 19 -6.96 28.47 -9.13
N PRO A 20 -5.87 29.05 -8.65
CA PRO A 20 -5.15 28.52 -7.48
C PRO A 20 -5.96 28.61 -6.18
N GLU A 21 -6.76 29.66 -5.99
CA GLU A 21 -7.60 29.82 -4.80
C GLU A 21 -8.65 28.71 -4.72
N LYS A 22 -9.24 28.36 -5.86
CA LYS A 22 -10.21 27.29 -5.94
C LYS A 22 -9.58 25.92 -5.64
N ARG A 23 -8.39 25.65 -6.14
CA ARG A 23 -7.64 24.41 -5.80
C ARG A 23 -7.42 24.31 -4.29
N ILE A 24 -7.00 25.41 -3.67
CA ILE A 24 -6.76 25.47 -2.22
C ILE A 24 -8.06 25.22 -1.45
N ALA A 25 -9.14 25.88 -1.84
CA ALA A 25 -10.45 25.75 -1.20
C ALA A 25 -11.00 24.32 -1.32
N GLU A 26 -10.94 23.73 -2.51
CA GLU A 26 -11.38 22.36 -2.76
C GLU A 26 -10.57 21.34 -1.95
N PHE A 27 -9.26 21.50 -1.87
CA PHE A 27 -8.41 20.61 -1.09
C PHE A 27 -8.67 20.74 0.41
N LYS A 28 -8.82 21.96 0.93
CA LYS A 28 -9.22 22.18 2.34
C LYS A 28 -10.59 21.57 2.63
N ASN A 29 -11.54 21.70 1.71
CA ASN A 29 -12.85 21.06 1.85
C ASN A 29 -12.75 19.52 1.87
N LEU A 30 -11.90 18.93 1.04
CA LEU A 30 -11.65 17.49 1.07
C LEU A 30 -11.11 17.05 2.45
N ILE A 31 -10.14 17.78 3.01
CA ILE A 31 -9.60 17.47 4.34
C ILE A 31 -10.70 17.58 5.41
N ASN A 32 -11.53 18.64 5.36
CA ASN A 32 -12.67 18.79 6.28
C ASN A 32 -13.64 17.60 6.20
N GLU A 33 -13.98 17.15 4.99
CA GLU A 33 -14.88 16.01 4.82
C GLU A 33 -14.28 14.68 5.30
N ILE A 34 -12.96 14.53 5.23
CA ILE A 34 -12.22 13.41 5.82
C ILE A 34 -12.32 13.48 7.35
N HIS A 35 -12.02 14.64 7.94
CA HIS A 35 -12.05 14.85 9.40
C HIS A 35 -13.44 14.67 9.99
N LYS A 36 -14.50 15.19 9.36
CA LYS A 36 -15.90 14.97 9.78
C LYS A 36 -16.30 13.50 9.88
N ARG A 37 -15.60 12.62 9.18
CA ARG A 37 -15.80 11.17 9.25
C ARG A 37 -14.91 10.47 10.29
N GLY A 38 -14.19 11.24 11.10
CA GLY A 38 -13.26 10.71 12.11
C GLY A 38 -12.02 10.05 11.52
N MET A 39 -11.62 10.46 10.31
CA MET A 39 -10.46 9.92 9.60
C MET A 39 -9.34 10.96 9.50
N GLY A 40 -8.09 10.52 9.45
CA GLY A 40 -6.95 11.37 9.13
C GLY A 40 -6.64 11.36 7.64
N ALA A 41 -6.08 12.45 7.14
CA ALA A 41 -5.58 12.59 5.78
C ALA A 41 -4.05 12.47 5.77
N ILE A 42 -3.52 11.46 5.07
CA ILE A 42 -2.09 11.26 4.89
C ILE A 42 -1.75 11.57 3.43
N LEU A 43 -0.83 12.50 3.20
CA LEU A 43 -0.37 12.85 1.86
C LEU A 43 0.70 11.87 1.39
N ASP A 44 0.57 11.41 0.17
CA ASP A 44 1.61 10.70 -0.56
C ASP A 44 2.51 11.74 -1.23
N VAL A 45 3.77 11.82 -0.77
CA VAL A 45 4.70 12.88 -1.14
C VAL A 45 5.96 12.34 -1.78
N VAL A 46 6.48 13.10 -2.76
CA VAL A 46 7.66 12.76 -3.54
C VAL A 46 8.73 13.82 -3.27
N TYR A 47 9.68 13.51 -2.39
CA TYR A 47 10.85 14.37 -2.11
C TYR A 47 12.16 13.73 -2.52
N ASN A 48 12.13 12.52 -3.08
CA ASN A 48 13.31 11.79 -3.52
C ASN A 48 13.91 12.38 -4.81
N HIS A 49 13.11 13.00 -5.68
CA HIS A 49 13.59 13.60 -6.91
C HIS A 49 12.79 14.83 -7.35
N THR A 50 13.35 15.57 -8.29
CA THR A 50 12.71 16.65 -9.04
C THR A 50 12.28 16.15 -10.42
N ALA A 51 11.28 16.77 -11.03
CA ALA A 51 10.86 16.42 -12.40
C ALA A 51 11.99 16.59 -13.43
N LYS A 52 12.89 17.54 -13.18
CA LYS A 52 14.08 17.81 -14.00
C LYS A 52 15.19 18.35 -13.12
N VAL A 53 16.43 18.07 -13.52
CA VAL A 53 17.63 18.54 -12.84
C VAL A 53 17.72 20.07 -12.86
N ASP A 54 17.40 20.72 -13.98
CA ASP A 54 17.49 22.16 -14.20
C ASP A 54 16.65 23.01 -13.23
N ILE A 55 15.57 22.45 -12.63
CA ILE A 55 14.73 23.17 -11.65
C ILE A 55 15.56 23.81 -10.51
N PHE A 56 16.58 23.14 -10.04
CA PHE A 56 17.46 23.64 -9.00
C PHE A 56 18.88 23.98 -9.48
N GLU A 57 19.41 23.27 -10.48
CA GLU A 57 20.73 23.56 -11.01
C GLU A 57 20.81 24.95 -11.65
N ASP A 58 19.72 25.49 -12.22
CA ASP A 58 19.63 26.87 -12.73
C ASP A 58 19.64 27.92 -11.60
N LEU A 59 19.34 27.53 -10.36
CA LEU A 59 19.35 28.43 -9.19
C LEU A 59 20.71 28.44 -8.51
N GLU A 60 21.23 27.26 -8.18
CA GLU A 60 22.53 27.08 -7.53
C GLU A 60 23.12 25.77 -8.02
N PRO A 61 24.02 25.82 -9.00
CA PRO A 61 24.64 24.63 -9.56
C PRO A 61 25.36 23.78 -8.52
N ASN A 62 25.21 22.47 -8.62
CA ASN A 62 25.89 21.48 -7.78
C ASN A 62 25.56 21.57 -6.28
N TYR A 63 24.35 21.98 -5.93
CA TYR A 63 23.99 22.15 -4.51
C TYR A 63 22.76 21.36 -4.05
N TYR A 64 21.63 21.43 -4.80
CA TYR A 64 20.38 20.87 -4.30
C TYR A 64 20.21 19.38 -4.55
N HIS A 65 21.00 18.82 -5.46
CA HIS A 65 21.00 17.39 -5.73
C HIS A 65 22.22 16.72 -5.11
N PHE A 66 22.14 15.41 -4.88
CA PHE A 66 23.34 14.61 -4.65
C PHE A 66 24.21 14.60 -5.91
N MET A 67 25.52 14.60 -5.73
CA MET A 67 26.49 14.74 -6.80
C MET A 67 27.43 13.53 -6.85
N ASP A 68 27.86 13.19 -8.06
CA ASP A 68 29.06 12.40 -8.30
C ASP A 68 30.32 13.25 -8.12
N ALA A 69 31.49 12.62 -7.98
CA ALA A 69 32.75 13.31 -7.72
C ALA A 69 33.15 14.33 -8.80
N ASP A 70 32.66 14.18 -10.02
CA ASP A 70 32.90 15.10 -11.13
C ASP A 70 31.92 16.30 -11.17
N GLY A 71 31.00 16.38 -10.18
CA GLY A 71 29.99 17.43 -10.11
C GLY A 71 28.75 17.15 -10.98
N THR A 72 28.61 15.94 -11.50
CA THR A 72 27.39 15.54 -12.22
C THR A 72 26.27 15.27 -11.22
N PRO A 73 25.07 15.89 -11.34
CA PRO A 73 23.93 15.58 -10.49
C PRO A 73 23.48 14.14 -10.65
N ARG A 74 23.33 13.44 -9.53
CA ARG A 74 22.71 12.11 -9.51
C ARG A 74 21.25 12.20 -9.86
N THR A 75 20.76 11.23 -10.60
CA THR A 75 19.37 11.17 -11.05
C THR A 75 18.60 10.05 -10.37
N SER A 76 17.28 10.22 -10.31
CA SER A 76 16.32 9.22 -9.88
C SER A 76 15.06 9.40 -10.72
N PHE A 77 14.58 8.35 -11.34
CA PHE A 77 13.38 8.35 -12.19
C PHE A 77 13.36 9.45 -13.28
N GLY A 78 14.52 9.82 -13.80
CA GLY A 78 14.67 10.83 -14.85
C GLY A 78 14.82 12.27 -14.38
N GLY A 79 14.67 12.54 -13.09
CA GLY A 79 14.93 13.85 -12.47
C GLY A 79 16.17 13.85 -11.58
N GLY A 80 16.48 14.98 -10.95
CA GLY A 80 17.60 15.10 -10.02
C GLY A 80 17.26 14.49 -8.66
N ARG A 81 18.15 13.67 -8.10
CA ARG A 81 18.02 13.11 -6.76
C ARG A 81 18.31 14.19 -5.72
N LEU A 82 17.29 14.56 -4.92
CA LEU A 82 17.44 15.62 -3.92
C LEU A 82 18.47 15.27 -2.84
N GLY A 83 19.45 16.15 -2.67
CA GLY A 83 20.54 16.03 -1.71
C GLY A 83 20.13 16.42 -0.29
N THR A 84 19.36 15.58 0.38
CA THR A 84 18.73 15.90 1.68
C THR A 84 19.74 16.10 2.82
N THR A 85 20.98 15.66 2.69
CA THR A 85 22.07 15.99 3.61
C THR A 85 22.53 17.45 3.51
N HIS A 86 22.24 18.13 2.39
CA HIS A 86 22.61 19.53 2.18
C HIS A 86 21.64 20.45 2.92
N TYR A 87 22.15 21.46 3.59
CA TYR A 87 21.37 22.31 4.51
C TYR A 87 20.12 22.91 3.88
N MET A 88 20.22 23.56 2.70
CA MET A 88 19.07 24.20 2.08
C MET A 88 18.09 23.20 1.47
N THR A 89 18.54 22.05 0.98
CA THR A 89 17.67 20.98 0.51
C THR A 89 16.87 20.37 1.65
N LYS A 90 17.55 20.08 2.78
CA LYS A 90 16.88 19.62 3.99
C LYS A 90 15.87 20.66 4.51
N ARG A 91 16.26 21.94 4.53
CA ARG A 91 15.36 23.02 4.91
C ARG A 91 14.14 23.10 4.00
N LEU A 92 14.31 22.96 2.67
CA LEU A 92 13.21 22.89 1.71
C LEU A 92 12.21 21.79 2.07
N LEU A 93 12.72 20.58 2.35
CA LEU A 93 11.90 19.44 2.77
C LEU A 93 11.16 19.73 4.07
N VAL A 94 11.84 20.17 5.11
CA VAL A 94 11.25 20.43 6.43
C VAL A 94 10.23 21.56 6.37
N ASP A 95 10.54 22.68 5.69
CA ASP A 95 9.63 23.82 5.57
C ASP A 95 8.39 23.46 4.74
N SER A 96 8.54 22.63 3.68
CA SER A 96 7.40 22.15 2.90
C SER A 96 6.49 21.23 3.73
N ILE A 97 7.04 20.28 4.47
CA ILE A 97 6.27 19.42 5.38
C ILE A 97 5.51 20.24 6.42
N LYS A 98 6.18 21.21 7.07
CA LYS A 98 5.54 22.13 8.02
C LYS A 98 4.41 22.92 7.37
N TYR A 99 4.65 23.48 6.18
CA TYR A 99 3.64 24.24 5.43
C TYR A 99 2.39 23.40 5.16
N LEU A 100 2.56 22.15 4.71
CA LEU A 100 1.45 21.25 4.43
C LEU A 100 0.63 20.90 5.68
N VAL A 101 1.29 20.68 6.82
CA VAL A 101 0.60 20.44 8.09
C VAL A 101 -0.11 21.71 8.58
N ASP A 102 0.56 22.84 8.57
CA ASP A 102 -0.01 24.09 9.09
C ASP A 102 -1.14 24.62 8.20
N THR A 103 -0.93 24.65 6.89
CA THR A 103 -1.87 25.24 5.93
C THR A 103 -3.06 24.33 5.63
N TYR A 104 -2.85 23.01 5.53
CA TYR A 104 -3.89 22.07 5.10
C TYR A 104 -4.34 21.10 6.20
N LYS A 105 -3.72 21.18 7.39
CA LYS A 105 -4.08 20.34 8.56
C LYS A 105 -4.07 18.84 8.25
N VAL A 106 -3.14 18.42 7.39
CA VAL A 106 -2.95 16.99 7.11
C VAL A 106 -2.43 16.26 8.33
N ASP A 107 -2.74 14.97 8.45
CA ASP A 107 -2.45 14.15 9.62
C ASP A 107 -1.21 13.27 9.44
N GLY A 108 -0.58 13.32 8.29
CA GLY A 108 0.64 12.57 8.05
C GLY A 108 1.12 12.56 6.62
N PHE A 109 2.18 11.79 6.41
CA PHE A 109 2.86 11.67 5.13
C PHE A 109 3.27 10.22 4.84
N ARG A 110 3.10 9.80 3.60
CA ARG A 110 3.75 8.63 3.02
C ARG A 110 4.83 9.11 2.06
N PHE A 111 6.09 8.80 2.34
CA PHE A 111 7.20 9.18 1.48
C PHE A 111 7.40 8.15 0.38
N ASP A 112 7.22 8.57 -0.87
CA ASP A 112 7.70 7.86 -2.03
C ASP A 112 9.21 7.69 -1.92
N MET A 113 9.72 6.48 -2.20
CA MET A 113 11.16 6.16 -2.13
C MET A 113 11.87 6.77 -0.91
N MET A 114 11.30 6.61 0.29
CA MET A 114 11.87 7.17 1.52
C MET A 114 13.32 6.75 1.72
N GLY A 115 13.69 5.55 1.30
CA GLY A 115 15.05 5.04 1.36
C GLY A 115 16.08 5.82 0.54
N ASP A 116 15.67 6.71 -0.34
CA ASP A 116 16.55 7.64 -1.07
C ASP A 116 17.03 8.82 -0.21
N HIS A 117 16.40 9.05 0.96
CA HIS A 117 16.73 10.12 1.89
C HIS A 117 17.64 9.65 3.02
N ASP A 118 18.36 10.58 3.62
CA ASP A 118 19.06 10.34 4.87
C ASP A 118 18.05 10.35 6.06
N ALA A 119 18.29 9.47 7.02
CA ALA A 119 17.42 9.28 8.19
C ALA A 119 17.28 10.57 9.03
N ALA A 120 18.35 11.35 9.17
CA ALA A 120 18.32 12.57 9.99
C ALA A 120 17.38 13.64 9.41
N SER A 121 17.30 13.77 8.09
CA SER A 121 16.39 14.73 7.45
C SER A 121 14.92 14.31 7.58
N ILE A 122 14.60 13.04 7.46
CA ILE A 122 13.25 12.51 7.66
C ILE A 122 12.83 12.67 9.13
N GLU A 123 13.73 12.38 10.06
CA GLU A 123 13.44 12.54 11.48
C GLU A 123 13.25 14.01 11.88
N GLU A 124 14.04 14.94 11.31
CA GLU A 124 13.87 16.38 11.52
C GLU A 124 12.52 16.87 10.99
N ALA A 125 12.13 16.41 9.79
CA ALA A 125 10.83 16.71 9.20
C ALA A 125 9.67 16.17 10.09
N TYR A 126 9.81 14.96 10.61
CA TYR A 126 8.83 14.37 11.54
C TYR A 126 8.71 15.22 12.82
N LYS A 127 9.82 15.56 13.47
CA LYS A 127 9.81 16.37 14.70
C LYS A 127 9.18 17.74 14.49
N ALA A 128 9.51 18.40 13.36
CA ALA A 128 8.95 19.70 13.01
C ALA A 128 7.44 19.63 12.72
N ALA A 129 6.99 18.61 12.02
CA ALA A 129 5.57 18.39 11.73
C ALA A 129 4.78 18.02 12.98
N ARG A 130 5.34 17.15 13.84
CA ARG A 130 4.70 16.72 15.09
C ARG A 130 4.56 17.84 16.10
N ALA A 131 5.42 18.85 16.07
CA ALA A 131 5.25 20.06 16.87
C ALA A 131 3.97 20.85 16.50
N LEU A 132 3.50 20.74 15.25
CA LEU A 132 2.28 21.35 14.74
C LEU A 132 1.05 20.44 14.90
N ASN A 133 1.23 19.13 14.74
CA ASN A 133 0.20 18.12 14.93
C ASN A 133 0.76 16.96 15.78
N PRO A 134 0.48 16.92 17.10
CA PRO A 134 1.01 15.87 17.99
C PRO A 134 0.61 14.45 17.61
N ASN A 135 -0.41 14.30 16.76
CA ASN A 135 -0.93 13.03 16.30
C ASN A 135 -0.45 12.65 14.89
N LEU A 136 0.56 13.33 14.38
CA LEU A 136 1.07 13.12 13.04
C LEU A 136 1.68 11.73 12.85
N ILE A 137 1.39 11.13 11.71
CA ILE A 137 1.91 9.82 11.29
C ILE A 137 2.85 10.00 10.09
N MET A 138 4.01 9.35 10.12
CA MET A 138 4.89 9.23 8.96
C MET A 138 5.18 7.77 8.64
N LEU A 139 5.18 7.47 7.35
CA LEU A 139 5.59 6.19 6.81
C LEU A 139 6.20 6.37 5.42
N GLY A 140 6.91 5.38 4.94
CA GLY A 140 7.47 5.48 3.61
C GLY A 140 7.97 4.17 3.03
N GLU A 141 8.32 4.22 1.76
CA GLU A 141 9.02 3.14 1.09
C GLU A 141 10.49 3.14 1.50
N GLY A 142 10.78 2.37 2.53
CA GLY A 142 12.12 2.24 3.10
C GLY A 142 13.00 1.25 2.34
N TRP A 143 13.00 1.29 1.02
CA TRP A 143 13.86 0.42 0.23
C TRP A 143 15.33 0.82 0.39
N ARG A 144 16.26 -0.13 0.28
CA ARG A 144 17.70 0.10 0.39
C ARG A 144 18.28 0.69 -0.89
N THR A 145 17.89 1.92 -1.20
CA THR A 145 18.17 2.61 -2.47
C THR A 145 18.99 3.89 -2.30
N TYR A 146 19.45 4.17 -1.08
CA TYR A 146 20.23 5.38 -0.80
C TYR A 146 21.50 5.47 -1.66
N ALA A 147 21.62 6.60 -2.33
CA ALA A 147 22.82 6.96 -3.06
C ALA A 147 23.07 8.48 -2.87
N GLY A 148 23.69 8.83 -1.76
CA GLY A 148 24.10 10.19 -1.42
C GLY A 148 25.36 10.63 -2.14
N ASP A 149 25.94 11.73 -1.69
CA ASP A 149 27.22 12.21 -2.23
C ASP A 149 28.31 11.17 -2.09
N GLU A 150 29.20 11.13 -3.06
CA GLU A 150 30.30 10.17 -3.07
C GLU A 150 31.19 10.36 -1.84
N ASN A 151 31.56 9.24 -1.22
CA ASN A 151 32.44 9.18 -0.03
C ASN A 151 31.87 9.86 1.24
N MET A 152 30.56 10.15 1.29
CA MET A 152 29.89 10.66 2.49
C MET A 152 28.90 9.62 3.06
N PRO A 153 29.37 8.66 3.86
CA PRO A 153 28.50 7.64 4.43
C PRO A 153 27.49 8.26 5.38
N THR A 154 26.22 7.97 5.14
CA THR A 154 25.10 8.48 5.94
C THR A 154 24.09 7.36 6.13
N ARG A 155 23.43 7.32 7.29
CA ARG A 155 22.34 6.37 7.52
C ARG A 155 21.15 6.75 6.64
N ALA A 156 20.71 5.81 5.83
CA ALA A 156 19.50 5.97 5.01
C ALA A 156 18.22 5.87 5.86
N ALA A 157 17.15 6.48 5.37
CA ALA A 157 15.81 6.33 5.93
C ALA A 157 15.12 5.07 5.37
N ASP A 158 15.78 3.92 5.49
CA ASP A 158 15.36 2.65 4.92
C ASP A 158 14.95 1.62 5.99
N GLN A 159 14.67 0.40 5.58
CA GLN A 159 14.29 -0.70 6.47
C GLN A 159 15.34 -0.98 7.56
N ASP A 160 16.63 -0.75 7.31
CA ASP A 160 17.69 -0.97 8.31
C ASP A 160 17.71 0.11 9.40
N TRP A 161 17.03 1.22 9.18
CA TRP A 161 16.86 2.27 10.18
C TRP A 161 15.81 1.93 11.25
N MET A 162 14.88 1.03 10.99
CA MET A 162 13.72 0.76 11.85
C MET A 162 14.07 0.41 13.29
N LYS A 163 15.13 -0.35 13.53
CA LYS A 163 15.63 -0.64 14.88
C LYS A 163 16.32 0.53 15.60
N HIS A 164 16.32 1.71 14.99
CA HIS A 164 16.97 2.90 15.51
C HIS A 164 16.04 4.13 15.54
N THR A 165 14.77 3.96 15.23
CA THR A 165 13.79 5.03 15.23
C THR A 165 12.44 4.54 15.77
N ASP A 166 11.77 5.41 16.53
CA ASP A 166 10.40 5.21 17.00
C ASP A 166 9.42 6.17 16.31
N THR A 167 9.82 6.79 15.19
CA THR A 167 9.12 7.95 14.64
C THR A 167 8.45 7.69 13.30
N VAL A 168 8.99 6.78 12.51
CA VAL A 168 8.57 6.54 11.12
C VAL A 168 8.45 5.04 10.87
N ALA A 169 7.47 4.64 10.07
CA ALA A 169 7.24 3.25 9.69
C ALA A 169 7.62 2.99 8.22
N VAL A 170 7.89 1.73 7.89
CA VAL A 170 8.18 1.30 6.51
C VAL A 170 7.28 0.17 6.06
N PHE A 171 7.05 0.10 4.74
CA PHE A 171 6.37 -1.02 4.13
C PHE A 171 7.17 -2.32 4.29
N SER A 172 6.48 -3.39 4.71
CA SER A 172 7.05 -4.73 4.81
C SER A 172 6.81 -5.50 3.51
N ASP A 173 7.82 -5.54 2.65
CA ASP A 173 7.76 -6.38 1.45
C ASP A 173 7.83 -7.88 1.79
N ASP A 174 8.32 -8.25 2.97
CA ASP A 174 8.41 -9.65 3.39
C ASP A 174 7.02 -10.30 3.51
N ILE A 175 6.05 -9.66 4.18
CA ILE A 175 4.66 -10.18 4.20
C ILE A 175 4.05 -10.21 2.81
N ARG A 176 4.21 -9.17 2.01
CA ARG A 176 3.73 -9.12 0.63
C ARG A 176 4.26 -10.29 -0.19
N ASN A 177 5.58 -10.51 -0.15
CA ASN A 177 6.24 -11.54 -0.96
C ASN A 177 5.88 -12.95 -0.50
N ASN A 178 5.66 -13.17 0.79
CA ASN A 178 5.24 -14.46 1.32
C ASN A 178 3.76 -14.74 1.05
N LEU A 179 2.90 -13.74 1.02
CA LEU A 179 1.46 -13.94 0.77
C LEU A 179 1.11 -14.09 -0.70
N LYS A 180 1.66 -13.24 -1.62
CA LYS A 180 1.26 -13.22 -3.04
C LYS A 180 2.41 -13.34 -4.05
N SER A 181 3.67 -13.26 -3.63
CA SER A 181 4.86 -12.96 -4.42
C SER A 181 4.86 -11.55 -5.02
N GLY A 182 5.89 -10.77 -4.71
CA GLY A 182 6.09 -9.43 -5.26
C GLY A 182 7.28 -9.40 -6.22
N TYR A 183 7.57 -8.21 -6.75
CA TYR A 183 8.72 -7.99 -7.62
C TYR A 183 10.03 -8.51 -6.95
N PRO A 184 10.92 -9.21 -7.67
CA PRO A 184 10.81 -9.53 -9.11
C PRO A 184 10.05 -10.83 -9.43
N ASN A 185 9.45 -11.49 -8.42
CA ASN A 185 8.86 -12.82 -8.53
C ASN A 185 7.32 -12.79 -8.76
N GLU A 186 6.78 -11.70 -9.28
CA GLU A 186 5.35 -11.59 -9.55
C GLU A 186 4.84 -12.72 -10.47
N GLY A 187 3.65 -13.24 -10.15
CA GLY A 187 3.07 -14.37 -10.87
C GLY A 187 3.57 -15.74 -10.43
N GLN A 188 4.55 -15.82 -9.53
CA GLN A 188 4.91 -17.10 -8.89
C GLN A 188 3.91 -17.41 -7.77
N PRO A 189 3.49 -18.66 -7.58
CA PRO A 189 2.62 -19.03 -6.48
C PRO A 189 3.23 -18.70 -5.10
N ALA A 190 2.40 -18.13 -4.21
CA ALA A 190 2.74 -17.85 -2.84
C ALA A 190 1.62 -18.34 -1.91
N PHE A 191 1.66 -18.04 -0.62
CA PHE A 191 0.77 -18.64 0.37
C PHE A 191 -0.72 -18.63 -0.07
N ILE A 192 -1.28 -17.47 -0.44
CA ILE A 192 -2.70 -17.37 -0.82
C ILE A 192 -2.99 -17.90 -2.23
N THR A 193 -1.97 -18.16 -3.04
CA THR A 193 -2.11 -18.65 -4.42
C THR A 193 -1.63 -20.09 -4.60
N GLY A 194 -1.49 -20.84 -3.49
CA GLY A 194 -1.17 -22.27 -3.49
C GLY A 194 0.33 -22.59 -3.45
N GLY A 195 1.19 -21.58 -3.35
CA GLY A 195 2.64 -21.75 -3.17
C GLY A 195 3.00 -21.89 -1.69
N LYS A 196 3.45 -23.09 -1.31
CA LYS A 196 3.87 -23.38 0.07
C LYS A 196 4.93 -22.39 0.57
N ARG A 197 4.83 -22.01 1.84
CA ARG A 197 5.78 -21.14 2.53
C ARG A 197 6.15 -21.74 3.88
N ASP A 198 7.32 -21.42 4.39
CA ASP A 198 7.69 -21.73 5.78
C ASP A 198 6.69 -21.06 6.72
N ILE A 199 6.00 -21.87 7.52
CA ILE A 199 4.91 -21.39 8.41
C ILE A 199 5.43 -20.48 9.51
N ASN A 200 6.66 -20.70 9.98
CA ASN A 200 7.26 -19.78 10.96
C ASN A 200 7.57 -18.42 10.33
N THR A 201 7.96 -18.36 9.06
CA THR A 201 8.14 -17.09 8.33
C THR A 201 6.81 -16.36 8.17
N ILE A 202 5.74 -17.06 7.76
CA ILE A 202 4.39 -16.46 7.72
C ILE A 202 4.00 -15.92 9.11
N PHE A 203 4.19 -16.73 10.17
CA PHE A 203 3.85 -16.31 11.52
C PHE A 203 4.65 -15.08 11.98
N LYS A 204 5.97 -15.05 11.74
CA LYS A 204 6.81 -13.89 12.06
C LYS A 204 6.28 -12.61 11.39
N ASN A 205 5.91 -12.69 10.13
CA ASN A 205 5.33 -11.56 9.43
C ASN A 205 3.99 -11.11 10.07
N LEU A 206 3.12 -12.06 10.43
CA LEU A 206 1.84 -11.74 11.08
C LEU A 206 2.00 -11.08 12.45
N ILE A 207 3.10 -11.31 13.14
CA ILE A 207 3.42 -10.69 14.42
C ILE A 207 4.32 -9.44 14.30
N ALA A 208 4.37 -8.81 13.14
CA ALA A 208 5.19 -7.63 12.84
C ALA A 208 6.69 -7.83 13.10
N GLN A 209 7.20 -9.01 12.78
CA GLN A 209 8.61 -9.37 12.86
C GLN A 209 9.08 -9.90 11.50
N PRO A 210 9.22 -9.02 10.49
CA PRO A 210 9.69 -9.40 9.17
C PRO A 210 11.07 -10.05 9.23
N THR A 211 11.38 -10.90 8.25
CA THR A 211 12.63 -11.66 8.23
C THR A 211 13.74 -10.96 7.46
N ASN A 212 13.43 -9.91 6.71
CA ASN A 212 14.37 -9.17 5.86
C ASN A 212 14.85 -7.83 6.45
N PHE A 213 14.24 -7.38 7.55
CA PHE A 213 14.74 -6.26 8.37
C PHE A 213 14.34 -6.43 9.84
N GLU A 214 15.02 -5.71 10.72
CA GLU A 214 14.78 -5.77 12.16
C GLU A 214 13.87 -4.62 12.58
N ALA A 215 12.71 -4.96 13.14
CA ALA A 215 11.76 -4.03 13.73
C ALA A 215 11.74 -4.25 15.25
N ASP A 216 11.90 -3.20 16.04
CA ASP A 216 11.87 -3.28 17.51
C ASP A 216 10.51 -2.85 18.09
N SER A 217 9.61 -2.38 17.22
CA SER A 217 8.23 -2.00 17.53
C SER A 217 7.26 -2.51 16.44
N PRO A 218 6.03 -2.93 16.79
CA PRO A 218 5.02 -3.17 15.78
C PRO A 218 4.63 -1.90 15.00
N GLY A 219 4.95 -0.73 15.54
CA GLY A 219 4.77 0.57 14.89
C GLY A 219 5.65 0.79 13.66
N ASP A 220 6.79 0.11 13.57
CA ASP A 220 7.73 0.22 12.45
C ASP A 220 7.22 -0.42 11.16
N VAL A 221 6.22 -1.31 11.28
CA VAL A 221 5.85 -2.25 10.22
C VAL A 221 4.49 -1.92 9.61
N ILE A 222 4.52 -1.51 8.34
CA ILE A 222 3.32 -1.38 7.52
C ILE A 222 3.04 -2.73 6.85
N GLN A 223 1.97 -3.38 7.29
CA GLN A 223 1.51 -4.68 6.78
C GLN A 223 0.65 -4.46 5.53
N TYR A 224 1.07 -4.98 4.39
CA TYR A 224 0.33 -4.83 3.15
C TYR A 224 0.48 -6.05 2.24
N ILE A 225 -0.42 -6.16 1.27
CA ILE A 225 -0.37 -7.23 0.27
C ILE A 225 -0.34 -6.68 -1.17
N ALA A 226 -0.88 -5.49 -1.38
CA ALA A 226 -0.84 -4.78 -2.65
C ALA A 226 -0.82 -3.26 -2.42
N ALA A 227 -0.31 -2.50 -3.38
CA ALA A 227 -0.27 -1.05 -3.42
C ALA A 227 -0.61 -0.56 -4.84
N HIS A 228 -0.42 0.74 -5.13
CA HIS A 228 -0.66 1.29 -6.46
C HIS A 228 0.37 0.83 -7.50
N ASP A 229 1.59 0.53 -7.07
CA ASP A 229 2.62 -0.05 -7.93
C ASP A 229 2.30 -1.50 -8.29
N ASN A 230 2.77 -1.93 -9.45
CA ASN A 230 2.60 -3.28 -9.98
C ASN A 230 1.12 -3.66 -10.19
N LEU A 231 0.83 -4.95 -10.34
CA LEU A 231 -0.53 -5.46 -10.51
C LEU A 231 -1.36 -5.31 -9.23
N THR A 232 -2.67 -5.16 -9.37
CA THR A 232 -3.60 -5.22 -8.22
C THR A 232 -3.60 -6.61 -7.59
N LEU A 233 -4.11 -6.73 -6.35
CA LEU A 233 -4.21 -8.05 -5.72
C LEU A 233 -5.05 -9.04 -6.54
N PHE A 234 -6.14 -8.58 -7.15
CA PHE A 234 -6.97 -9.40 -8.03
C PHE A 234 -6.18 -9.92 -9.24
N ASP A 235 -5.42 -9.04 -9.89
CA ASP A 235 -4.68 -9.36 -11.10
C ASP A 235 -3.51 -10.31 -10.83
N ILE A 236 -2.76 -10.10 -9.74
CA ILE A 236 -1.65 -10.98 -9.37
C ILE A 236 -2.14 -12.38 -8.95
N ILE A 237 -3.31 -12.48 -8.32
CA ILE A 237 -3.93 -13.77 -8.02
C ILE A 237 -4.26 -14.49 -9.33
N ALA A 238 -4.94 -13.82 -10.28
CA ALA A 238 -5.28 -14.41 -11.57
C ALA A 238 -4.05 -14.90 -12.33
N GLN A 239 -2.97 -14.11 -12.32
CA GLN A 239 -1.69 -14.46 -12.92
C GLN A 239 -1.05 -15.68 -12.25
N SER A 240 -0.98 -15.69 -10.91
CA SER A 240 -0.28 -16.72 -10.15
C SER A 240 -0.96 -18.08 -10.23
N ILE A 241 -2.30 -18.11 -10.21
CA ILE A 241 -3.07 -19.36 -10.35
C ILE A 241 -3.35 -19.75 -11.82
N LYS A 242 -2.99 -18.86 -12.77
CA LYS A 242 -3.18 -19.06 -14.22
C LYS A 242 -4.62 -19.36 -14.60
N LYS A 243 -5.56 -18.63 -14.03
CA LYS A 243 -7.01 -18.80 -14.25
C LYS A 243 -7.62 -17.51 -14.79
N ASP A 244 -8.20 -17.61 -15.99
CA ASP A 244 -8.84 -16.49 -16.68
C ASP A 244 -10.07 -16.00 -15.90
N PRO A 245 -10.10 -14.73 -15.44
CA PRO A 245 -11.21 -14.18 -14.68
C PRO A 245 -12.49 -13.95 -15.49
N SER A 246 -12.48 -14.15 -16.81
CA SER A 246 -13.70 -14.13 -17.64
C SER A 246 -14.64 -15.31 -17.36
N LYS A 247 -14.12 -16.39 -16.74
CA LYS A 247 -14.89 -17.55 -16.34
C LYS A 247 -15.40 -17.39 -14.93
N ALA A 248 -16.70 -17.58 -14.71
CA ALA A 248 -17.37 -17.30 -13.44
C ALA A 248 -16.76 -18.08 -12.25
N GLU A 249 -16.42 -19.36 -12.44
CA GLU A 249 -15.79 -20.18 -11.41
C GLU A 249 -14.39 -19.69 -11.02
N ASN A 250 -13.60 -19.22 -12.00
CA ASN A 250 -12.28 -18.65 -11.76
C ASN A 250 -12.41 -17.30 -11.03
N TYR A 251 -13.37 -16.47 -11.46
CA TYR A 251 -13.66 -15.18 -10.83
C TYR A 251 -14.01 -15.36 -9.35
N ALA A 252 -14.88 -16.30 -9.04
CA ALA A 252 -15.26 -16.63 -7.66
C ALA A 252 -14.05 -17.12 -6.84
N GLU A 253 -13.19 -17.96 -7.42
CA GLU A 253 -11.97 -18.42 -6.75
C GLU A 253 -10.99 -17.29 -6.47
N ILE A 254 -10.76 -16.39 -7.45
CA ILE A 254 -9.89 -15.22 -7.26
C ILE A 254 -10.41 -14.37 -6.08
N HIS A 255 -11.71 -14.14 -6.00
CA HIS A 255 -12.32 -13.42 -4.89
C HIS A 255 -12.19 -14.14 -3.53
N ARG A 256 -12.25 -15.47 -3.49
CA ARG A 256 -11.99 -16.22 -2.25
C ARG A 256 -10.56 -16.03 -1.77
N ARG A 257 -9.57 -16.14 -2.67
CA ARG A 257 -8.15 -15.92 -2.36
C ARG A 257 -7.87 -14.47 -1.94
N LEU A 258 -8.54 -13.50 -2.58
CA LEU A 258 -8.48 -12.09 -2.21
C LEU A 258 -8.96 -11.87 -0.78
N ARG A 259 -10.08 -12.49 -0.37
CA ARG A 259 -10.58 -12.43 1.01
C ARG A 259 -9.60 -13.05 2.02
N LEU A 260 -8.90 -14.15 1.67
CA LEU A 260 -7.83 -14.70 2.52
C LEU A 260 -6.71 -13.69 2.77
N GLY A 261 -6.19 -13.06 1.69
CA GLY A 261 -5.15 -12.05 1.80
C GLY A 261 -5.57 -10.86 2.64
N ASN A 262 -6.79 -10.37 2.44
CA ASN A 262 -7.36 -9.27 3.22
C ASN A 262 -7.49 -9.62 4.70
N LEU A 263 -7.96 -10.83 5.03
CA LEU A 263 -8.04 -11.28 6.43
C LEU A 263 -6.66 -11.35 7.06
N MET A 264 -5.66 -11.92 6.38
CA MET A 264 -4.31 -12.06 6.94
C MET A 264 -3.66 -10.71 7.23
N VAL A 265 -3.84 -9.70 6.36
CA VAL A 265 -3.35 -8.34 6.61
C VAL A 265 -4.08 -7.68 7.79
N LEU A 266 -5.42 -7.82 7.86
CA LEU A 266 -6.22 -7.15 8.90
C LEU A 266 -6.19 -7.85 10.27
N THR A 267 -5.73 -9.10 10.35
CA THR A 267 -5.51 -9.81 11.61
C THR A 267 -4.04 -9.84 12.04
N ALA A 268 -3.13 -9.28 11.24
CA ALA A 268 -1.72 -9.12 11.60
C ALA A 268 -1.52 -8.02 12.64
N GLN A 269 -0.45 -8.11 13.42
CA GLN A 269 0.08 -7.01 14.23
C GLN A 269 0.77 -5.97 13.33
N GLY A 270 1.00 -4.78 13.84
CA GLY A 270 1.50 -3.65 13.04
C GLY A 270 0.38 -2.84 12.39
N THR A 271 0.71 -1.96 11.46
CA THR A 271 -0.25 -1.07 10.79
C THR A 271 -0.68 -1.65 9.45
N PRO A 272 -1.95 -2.02 9.26
CA PRO A 272 -2.42 -2.52 7.98
C PRO A 272 -2.57 -1.38 6.96
N PHE A 273 -2.16 -1.65 5.72
CA PHE A 273 -2.32 -0.78 4.57
C PHE A 273 -3.11 -1.53 3.49
N ILE A 274 -4.05 -0.86 2.85
CA ILE A 274 -4.94 -1.43 1.85
C ILE A 274 -4.98 -0.51 0.63
N HIS A 275 -4.71 -1.08 -0.55
CA HIS A 275 -4.84 -0.37 -1.82
C HIS A 275 -6.31 -0.09 -2.13
N SER A 276 -6.63 1.13 -2.57
CA SER A 276 -7.99 1.52 -2.95
C SER A 276 -8.53 0.62 -4.08
N GLY A 277 -9.69 0.01 -3.83
CA GLY A 277 -10.29 -0.97 -4.73
C GLY A 277 -9.94 -2.43 -4.42
N GLN A 278 -8.96 -2.69 -3.56
CA GLN A 278 -8.63 -4.06 -3.12
C GLN A 278 -9.83 -4.74 -2.46
N GLU A 279 -10.65 -3.98 -1.76
CA GLU A 279 -11.84 -4.47 -1.07
C GLU A 279 -12.87 -5.12 -2.00
N TYR A 280 -13.02 -4.63 -3.24
CA TYR A 280 -13.96 -5.20 -4.20
C TYR A 280 -13.29 -5.96 -5.35
N GLY A 281 -11.97 -6.12 -5.34
CA GLY A 281 -11.25 -6.81 -6.42
C GLY A 281 -11.09 -5.93 -7.67
N ARG A 282 -10.60 -4.69 -7.50
CA ARG A 282 -10.22 -3.81 -8.61
C ARG A 282 -9.18 -4.49 -9.49
N THR A 283 -9.32 -4.31 -10.81
CA THR A 283 -8.41 -4.84 -11.83
C THR A 283 -7.87 -3.74 -12.72
N LYS A 284 -6.63 -3.90 -13.19
CA LYS A 284 -6.00 -3.12 -14.26
C LYS A 284 -6.01 -3.88 -15.60
N GLN A 285 -6.93 -4.82 -15.77
CA GLN A 285 -7.12 -5.51 -17.04
C GLN A 285 -7.52 -4.53 -18.13
N PHE A 286 -6.76 -4.50 -19.23
CA PHE A 286 -7.01 -3.61 -20.35
C PHE A 286 -8.10 -4.19 -21.26
N ARG A 287 -9.28 -3.58 -21.24
CA ARG A 287 -10.50 -4.12 -21.87
C ARG A 287 -10.95 -3.34 -23.12
N ASP A 288 -9.99 -2.89 -23.91
CA ASP A 288 -10.30 -2.37 -25.25
C ASP A 288 -10.58 -3.56 -26.19
N PRO A 289 -11.68 -3.52 -27.01
CA PRO A 289 -12.01 -4.59 -27.94
C PRO A 289 -10.89 -4.95 -28.94
N ALA A 290 -10.03 -4.01 -29.30
CA ALA A 290 -8.88 -4.25 -30.17
C ALA A 290 -7.83 -5.18 -29.53
N TYR A 291 -7.85 -5.33 -28.20
CA TYR A 291 -6.92 -6.13 -27.43
C TYR A 291 -7.57 -7.34 -26.76
N LYS A 292 -8.72 -7.78 -27.30
CA LYS A 292 -9.40 -8.97 -26.82
C LYS A 292 -8.54 -10.25 -26.99
N THR A 293 -7.68 -10.24 -27.99
CA THR A 293 -6.69 -11.29 -28.27
C THR A 293 -5.29 -10.69 -28.33
N PRO A 294 -4.24 -11.53 -28.22
CA PRO A 294 -2.87 -11.03 -28.35
C PRO A 294 -2.63 -10.29 -29.68
N VAL A 295 -1.93 -9.17 -29.59
CA VAL A 295 -1.45 -8.38 -30.71
C VAL A 295 0.06 -8.53 -30.87
N ALA A 296 0.64 -8.00 -31.97
CA ALA A 296 2.09 -7.97 -32.17
C ALA A 296 2.78 -7.19 -31.03
N GLU A 297 4.02 -7.55 -30.71
CA GLU A 297 4.74 -7.02 -29.56
C GLU A 297 4.86 -5.50 -29.56
N ASP A 298 5.11 -4.92 -30.75
CA ASP A 298 5.19 -3.46 -30.97
C ASP A 298 3.87 -2.70 -30.82
N LYS A 299 2.75 -3.44 -30.68
CA LYS A 299 1.39 -2.90 -30.54
C LYS A 299 0.75 -3.24 -29.20
N GLN A 300 1.47 -3.89 -28.31
CA GLN A 300 0.94 -4.21 -26.99
C GLN A 300 0.69 -2.93 -26.17
N PRO A 301 -0.31 -2.93 -25.28
CA PRO A 301 -0.51 -1.82 -24.36
C PRO A 301 0.76 -1.56 -23.54
N ASN A 302 1.13 -0.28 -23.41
CA ASN A 302 2.33 0.10 -22.67
C ASN A 302 2.31 -0.44 -21.24
N LYS A 303 3.45 -0.93 -20.75
CA LYS A 303 3.63 -1.44 -19.38
C LYS A 303 2.63 -2.53 -18.99
N SER A 304 2.32 -3.44 -19.91
CA SER A 304 1.39 -4.54 -19.68
C SER A 304 2.08 -5.91 -19.61
N HIS A 305 1.50 -6.81 -18.80
CA HIS A 305 1.78 -8.24 -18.86
C HIS A 305 0.72 -8.96 -19.69
N LEU A 306 1.15 -9.85 -20.56
CA LEU A 306 0.25 -10.76 -21.30
C LEU A 306 0.02 -12.02 -20.47
N LEU A 307 -1.18 -12.18 -19.89
CA LEU A 307 -1.52 -13.30 -19.04
C LEU A 307 -2.07 -14.50 -19.85
N ARG A 308 -1.71 -15.69 -19.39
CA ARG A 308 -2.08 -16.98 -19.99
C ARG A 308 -2.53 -17.96 -18.92
N ASP A 309 -3.39 -18.89 -19.32
CA ASP A 309 -3.79 -20.01 -18.49
C ASP A 309 -2.67 -21.06 -18.37
N LYS A 310 -2.93 -22.13 -17.59
CA LYS A 310 -1.98 -23.23 -17.37
C LYS A 310 -1.63 -24.01 -18.66
N ASP A 311 -2.49 -23.97 -19.66
CA ASP A 311 -2.32 -24.65 -20.94
C ASP A 311 -1.64 -23.73 -21.98
N GLY A 312 -1.27 -22.51 -21.59
CA GLY A 312 -0.61 -21.51 -22.43
C GLY A 312 -1.55 -20.66 -23.28
N ASN A 313 -2.88 -20.85 -23.17
CA ASN A 313 -3.83 -20.04 -23.90
C ASN A 313 -3.92 -18.64 -23.29
N PRO A 314 -3.99 -17.58 -24.11
CA PRO A 314 -4.18 -16.22 -23.58
C PRO A 314 -5.54 -16.09 -22.91
N PHE A 315 -5.62 -15.25 -21.86
CA PHE A 315 -6.89 -14.88 -21.27
C PHE A 315 -7.77 -14.09 -22.26
N ASP A 316 -9.07 -14.08 -22.04
CA ASP A 316 -9.95 -13.12 -22.70
C ASP A 316 -9.57 -11.71 -22.21
N TYR A 317 -9.17 -10.81 -23.12
CA TYR A 317 -8.46 -9.56 -22.77
C TYR A 317 -7.17 -9.83 -21.97
N PRO A 318 -6.11 -10.35 -22.58
CA PRO A 318 -4.97 -10.92 -21.87
C PRO A 318 -3.99 -9.90 -21.29
N TYR A 319 -4.16 -8.60 -21.54
CA TYR A 319 -3.24 -7.57 -21.11
C TYR A 319 -3.67 -6.95 -19.77
N PHE A 320 -2.74 -6.92 -18.81
CA PHE A 320 -2.91 -6.34 -17.49
C PHE A 320 -1.79 -5.33 -17.26
N ILE A 321 -2.16 -4.09 -16.92
CA ILE A 321 -1.19 -2.99 -16.77
C ILE A 321 -0.51 -3.13 -15.41
N HIS A 322 0.80 -3.41 -15.39
CA HIS A 322 1.54 -3.55 -14.14
C HIS A 322 1.99 -2.19 -13.58
N ASP A 323 2.41 -1.26 -14.42
CA ASP A 323 2.79 0.10 -14.04
C ASP A 323 1.83 1.09 -14.69
N SER A 324 0.92 1.65 -13.88
CA SER A 324 -0.21 2.43 -14.37
C SER A 324 -0.17 3.91 -13.96
N TYR A 325 0.99 4.41 -13.47
CA TYR A 325 1.07 5.78 -12.96
C TYR A 325 0.72 6.82 -14.05
N ASP A 326 1.05 6.56 -15.29
CA ASP A 326 0.79 7.39 -16.48
C ASP A 326 -0.38 6.88 -17.35
N SER A 327 -1.14 5.90 -16.85
CA SER A 327 -2.31 5.37 -17.56
C SER A 327 -3.54 6.25 -17.40
N SER A 328 -4.45 6.16 -18.37
CA SER A 328 -5.72 6.91 -18.35
C SER A 328 -6.69 6.41 -17.27
N ASP A 329 -7.77 7.18 -17.07
CA ASP A 329 -8.87 6.82 -16.16
C ASP A 329 -9.54 5.49 -16.52
N ALA A 330 -9.48 5.07 -17.77
CA ALA A 330 -9.99 3.75 -18.19
C ALA A 330 -9.33 2.60 -17.40
N VAL A 331 -8.06 2.77 -17.00
CA VAL A 331 -7.29 1.82 -16.19
C VAL A 331 -7.35 2.18 -14.70
N ASN A 332 -7.18 3.47 -14.38
CA ASN A 332 -6.95 3.93 -13.01
C ASN A 332 -8.20 4.28 -12.21
N LYS A 333 -9.36 4.40 -12.83
CA LYS A 333 -10.60 4.74 -12.13
C LYS A 333 -10.99 3.71 -11.08
N PHE A 334 -11.63 4.19 -10.02
CA PHE A 334 -12.37 3.36 -9.08
C PHE A 334 -13.74 2.98 -9.71
N ASP A 335 -14.03 1.70 -9.83
CA ASP A 335 -15.28 1.22 -10.42
C ASP A 335 -16.39 1.13 -9.35
N TRP A 336 -17.11 2.24 -9.18
CA TRP A 336 -18.21 2.35 -8.23
C TRP A 336 -19.32 1.34 -8.48
N THR A 337 -19.61 1.01 -9.74
CA THR A 337 -20.65 0.03 -10.08
C THR A 337 -20.27 -1.35 -9.55
N LYS A 338 -19.04 -1.79 -9.79
CA LYS A 338 -18.57 -3.06 -9.24
C LYS A 338 -18.50 -3.05 -7.71
N ALA A 339 -18.15 -1.92 -7.12
CA ALA A 339 -18.07 -1.80 -5.68
C ALA A 339 -19.44 -1.79 -4.97
N THR A 340 -20.54 -1.41 -5.64
CA THR A 340 -21.83 -1.15 -4.98
C THR A 340 -23.02 -1.94 -5.52
N ASP A 341 -23.02 -2.36 -6.78
CA ASP A 341 -24.13 -3.13 -7.36
C ASP A 341 -23.98 -4.64 -7.09
N GLY A 342 -24.53 -5.09 -5.97
CA GLY A 342 -24.49 -6.51 -5.58
C GLY A 342 -25.34 -7.43 -6.46
N LYS A 343 -26.22 -6.89 -7.29
CA LYS A 343 -27.01 -7.67 -8.23
C LYS A 343 -26.21 -8.03 -9.48
N ALA A 344 -25.52 -7.05 -10.03
CA ALA A 344 -24.67 -7.23 -11.21
C ALA A 344 -23.29 -7.84 -10.85
N TYR A 345 -22.75 -7.52 -9.67
CA TYR A 345 -21.40 -7.89 -9.24
C TYR A 345 -21.38 -8.50 -7.82
N PRO A 346 -22.04 -9.65 -7.61
CA PRO A 346 -22.22 -10.24 -6.27
C PRO A 346 -20.90 -10.59 -5.58
N GLU A 347 -19.89 -11.11 -6.29
CA GLU A 347 -18.60 -11.47 -5.70
C GLU A 347 -17.80 -10.23 -5.28
N ASN A 348 -17.87 -9.14 -6.06
CA ASN A 348 -17.20 -7.88 -5.72
C ASN A 348 -17.78 -7.26 -4.45
N VAL A 349 -19.10 -7.15 -4.39
CA VAL A 349 -19.82 -6.61 -3.22
C VAL A 349 -19.61 -7.50 -1.99
N LYS A 350 -19.65 -8.83 -2.17
CA LYS A 350 -19.33 -9.79 -1.09
C LYS A 350 -17.92 -9.58 -0.53
N SER A 351 -16.93 -9.42 -1.39
CA SER A 351 -15.55 -9.16 -0.94
C SER A 351 -15.40 -7.80 -0.25
N ARG A 352 -16.07 -6.75 -0.76
CA ARG A 352 -16.13 -5.44 -0.10
C ARG A 352 -16.76 -5.54 1.29
N ASP A 353 -17.91 -6.22 1.42
CA ASP A 353 -18.60 -6.37 2.70
C ASP A 353 -17.80 -7.23 3.70
N TYR A 354 -17.07 -8.24 3.19
CA TYR A 354 -16.13 -9.01 3.99
C TYR A 354 -15.00 -8.12 4.55
N MET A 355 -14.39 -7.28 3.71
CA MET A 355 -13.37 -6.31 4.13
C MET A 355 -13.92 -5.33 5.15
N LYS A 356 -15.11 -4.77 4.91
CA LYS A 356 -15.80 -3.88 5.87
C LYS A 356 -15.97 -4.56 7.22
N GLY A 357 -16.37 -5.82 7.22
CA GLY A 357 -16.52 -6.62 8.43
C GLY A 357 -15.19 -6.85 9.16
N LEU A 358 -14.11 -7.12 8.45
CA LEU A 358 -12.77 -7.27 9.01
C LEU A 358 -12.26 -5.95 9.64
N ILE A 359 -12.51 -4.82 9.00
CA ILE A 359 -12.16 -3.51 9.55
C ILE A 359 -12.93 -3.27 10.85
N ALA A 360 -14.25 -3.52 10.87
CA ALA A 360 -15.06 -3.39 12.06
C ALA A 360 -14.60 -4.35 13.19
N LEU A 361 -14.25 -5.58 12.85
CA LEU A 361 -13.67 -6.55 13.78
C LEU A 361 -12.36 -6.03 14.38
N ARG A 362 -11.42 -5.56 13.55
CA ARG A 362 -10.15 -5.00 14.03
C ARG A 362 -10.35 -3.78 14.92
N GLN A 363 -11.33 -2.93 14.62
CA GLN A 363 -11.67 -1.76 15.44
C GLN A 363 -12.31 -2.13 16.77
N SER A 364 -12.99 -3.28 16.86
CA SER A 364 -13.70 -3.72 18.07
C SER A 364 -12.81 -4.31 19.14
N THR A 365 -11.52 -4.54 18.88
CA THR A 365 -10.61 -5.22 19.81
C THR A 365 -9.17 -4.74 19.69
N ASP A 366 -8.41 -4.75 20.79
CA ASP A 366 -6.96 -4.51 20.80
C ASP A 366 -6.15 -5.78 20.46
N ALA A 367 -6.79 -6.94 20.27
CA ALA A 367 -6.10 -8.20 19.96
C ALA A 367 -5.16 -8.10 18.76
N PHE A 368 -5.57 -7.38 17.70
CA PHE A 368 -4.79 -7.23 16.48
C PHE A 368 -3.93 -5.95 16.45
N ARG A 369 -3.82 -5.24 17.60
CA ARG A 369 -3.22 -3.91 17.73
C ARG A 369 -2.42 -3.80 19.02
N LEU A 370 -1.67 -4.84 19.35
CA LEU A 370 -0.81 -4.84 20.54
C LEU A 370 0.29 -3.78 20.39
N LYS A 371 0.65 -3.16 21.50
CA LYS A 371 1.43 -1.91 21.50
C LYS A 371 2.93 -2.10 21.50
N SER A 372 3.40 -3.28 21.90
CA SER A 372 4.83 -3.55 22.02
C SER A 372 5.16 -4.96 21.56
N LEU A 373 6.42 -5.20 21.23
CA LEU A 373 6.92 -6.55 20.94
C LEU A 373 6.78 -7.48 22.15
N GLN A 374 6.90 -6.95 23.37
CA GLN A 374 6.75 -7.76 24.58
C GLN A 374 5.29 -8.24 24.72
N ASP A 375 4.30 -7.35 24.53
CA ASP A 375 2.89 -7.75 24.50
C ASP A 375 2.61 -8.80 23.42
N ILE A 376 3.22 -8.65 22.25
CA ILE A 376 3.06 -9.62 21.16
C ILE A 376 3.65 -10.97 21.55
N LYS A 377 4.86 -11.01 22.10
CA LYS A 377 5.52 -12.24 22.54
C LYS A 377 4.73 -12.98 23.64
N ASP A 378 4.13 -12.21 24.54
CA ASP A 378 3.39 -12.76 25.67
C ASP A 378 1.98 -13.24 25.30
N ARG A 379 1.39 -12.68 24.25
CA ARG A 379 -0.03 -12.82 23.92
C ARG A 379 -0.34 -13.50 22.60
N VAL A 380 0.62 -13.60 21.66
CA VAL A 380 0.39 -14.16 20.32
C VAL A 380 1.20 -15.43 20.14
N HIS A 381 0.51 -16.55 19.92
CA HIS A 381 1.13 -17.86 19.83
C HIS A 381 0.67 -18.63 18.59
N LEU A 382 1.60 -19.31 17.94
CA LEU A 382 1.31 -20.22 16.85
C LEU A 382 0.61 -21.48 17.41
N ILE A 383 -0.59 -21.77 16.92
CA ILE A 383 -1.32 -23.02 17.23
C ILE A 383 -0.78 -24.15 16.36
N THR A 384 -0.60 -23.89 15.08
CA THR A 384 -0.19 -24.88 14.08
C THR A 384 1.33 -24.99 14.01
N VAL A 385 1.92 -25.61 15.02
CA VAL A 385 3.38 -25.84 15.05
C VAL A 385 3.78 -26.73 13.88
N PRO A 386 4.76 -26.33 13.05
CA PRO A 386 5.22 -27.09 11.90
C PRO A 386 5.63 -28.53 12.25
N GLY A 387 5.12 -29.49 11.47
CA GLY A 387 5.29 -30.93 11.73
C GLY A 387 4.33 -31.50 12.77
N GLN A 388 3.46 -30.66 13.34
CA GLN A 388 2.41 -31.03 14.29
C GLN A 388 1.06 -30.50 13.80
N ASN A 389 -0.02 -30.90 14.45
CA ASN A 389 -1.37 -30.37 14.21
C ASN A 389 -1.88 -30.52 12.76
N GLY A 390 -1.32 -31.41 11.96
CA GLY A 390 -1.69 -31.61 10.54
C GLY A 390 -1.10 -30.57 9.58
N VAL A 391 -0.09 -29.82 10.01
CA VAL A 391 0.57 -28.78 9.21
C VAL A 391 2.04 -29.13 8.98
N ALA A 392 2.50 -29.06 7.73
CA ALA A 392 3.89 -29.27 7.36
C ALA A 392 4.76 -28.05 7.69
N LYS A 393 6.09 -28.18 7.61
CA LYS A 393 7.01 -27.05 7.78
C LYS A 393 6.76 -25.97 6.73
N GLU A 394 6.62 -26.40 5.46
CA GLU A 394 6.19 -25.56 4.36
C GLU A 394 4.78 -25.96 3.97
N ASP A 395 3.85 -25.06 4.11
CA ASP A 395 2.44 -25.32 3.87
C ASP A 395 1.72 -24.06 3.37
N VAL A 396 0.42 -24.19 3.12
CA VAL A 396 -0.51 -23.11 2.77
C VAL A 396 -1.64 -22.99 3.80
N VAL A 397 -1.39 -23.46 5.03
CA VAL A 397 -2.33 -23.39 6.15
C VAL A 397 -1.62 -22.91 7.41
N ILE A 398 -2.32 -22.09 8.22
CA ILE A 398 -1.81 -21.57 9.47
C ILE A 398 -2.95 -21.38 10.48
N GLY A 399 -2.66 -21.55 11.76
CA GLY A 399 -3.52 -21.19 12.88
C GLY A 399 -2.73 -20.56 14.00
N TYR A 400 -3.18 -19.45 14.54
CA TYR A 400 -2.55 -18.75 15.66
C TYR A 400 -3.60 -18.16 16.61
N GLN A 401 -3.19 -17.92 17.86
CA GLN A 401 -4.04 -17.42 18.93
C GLN A 401 -3.49 -16.12 19.48
N ILE A 402 -4.38 -15.22 19.87
CA ILE A 402 -4.07 -13.95 20.52
C ILE A 402 -4.90 -13.84 21.78
N THR A 403 -4.27 -13.55 22.92
CA THR A 403 -4.96 -13.14 24.13
C THR A 403 -5.01 -11.62 24.19
N ALA A 404 -6.19 -11.06 23.99
CA ALA A 404 -6.40 -9.61 24.03
C ALA A 404 -6.11 -9.03 25.42
N PRO A 405 -5.82 -7.71 25.53
CA PRO A 405 -5.61 -7.07 26.82
C PRO A 405 -6.77 -7.20 27.82
N ASN A 406 -8.01 -7.30 27.32
CA ASN A 406 -9.20 -7.53 28.14
C ASN A 406 -9.40 -9.00 28.57
N GLY A 407 -8.52 -9.91 28.16
CA GLY A 407 -8.58 -11.34 28.45
C GLY A 407 -9.29 -12.18 27.39
N ASP A 408 -10.02 -11.62 26.46
CA ASP A 408 -10.65 -12.37 25.37
C ASP A 408 -9.59 -13.10 24.53
N ILE A 409 -9.93 -14.30 24.10
CA ILE A 409 -9.05 -15.13 23.27
C ILE A 409 -9.58 -15.11 21.84
N TYR A 410 -8.73 -14.70 20.92
CA TYR A 410 -8.98 -14.77 19.48
C TYR A 410 -8.12 -15.87 18.87
N ALA A 411 -8.69 -16.67 17.98
CA ALA A 411 -7.94 -17.65 17.19
C ALA A 411 -8.26 -17.44 15.71
N VAL A 412 -7.22 -17.38 14.90
CA VAL A 412 -7.31 -17.21 13.45
C VAL A 412 -6.79 -18.47 12.78
N PHE A 413 -7.58 -19.06 11.89
CA PHE A 413 -7.19 -20.20 11.08
C PHE A 413 -7.39 -19.86 9.61
N VAL A 414 -6.38 -20.16 8.80
CA VAL A 414 -6.40 -19.91 7.35
C VAL A 414 -6.06 -21.20 6.61
N ASN A 415 -6.94 -21.60 5.71
CA ASN A 415 -6.72 -22.66 4.74
C ASN A 415 -6.68 -22.07 3.32
N ALA A 416 -5.50 -21.87 2.76
CA ALA A 416 -5.31 -21.43 1.37
C ALA A 416 -5.11 -22.60 0.39
N ASP A 417 -5.31 -23.86 0.84
CA ASP A 417 -5.31 -25.04 -0.01
C ASP A 417 -6.61 -25.11 -0.85
N GLU A 418 -6.52 -25.68 -2.03
CA GLU A 418 -7.69 -26.00 -2.88
C GLU A 418 -8.50 -27.20 -2.36
N LYS A 419 -8.09 -27.76 -1.21
CA LYS A 419 -8.77 -28.87 -0.53
C LYS A 419 -9.14 -28.45 0.89
N ALA A 420 -10.16 -29.13 1.44
CA ALA A 420 -10.45 -29.00 2.86
C ALA A 420 -9.27 -29.50 3.70
N ARG A 421 -8.94 -28.78 4.77
CA ARG A 421 -7.85 -29.12 5.69
C ARG A 421 -8.38 -29.24 7.12
N GLU A 422 -7.82 -30.18 7.87
CA GLU A 422 -8.17 -30.41 9.28
C GLU A 422 -6.98 -30.05 10.17
N PHE A 423 -7.25 -29.22 11.16
CA PHE A 423 -6.28 -28.80 12.19
C PHE A 423 -6.48 -29.68 13.42
N ASN A 424 -5.46 -30.48 13.77
CA ASN A 424 -5.49 -31.37 14.95
C ASN A 424 -5.17 -30.55 16.21
N LEU A 425 -6.18 -30.11 16.93
CA LEU A 425 -6.02 -29.15 18.04
C LEU A 425 -5.77 -29.79 19.40
N GLY A 426 -6.18 -31.05 19.58
CA GLY A 426 -6.03 -31.75 20.84
C GLY A 426 -6.79 -31.09 22.03
N THR A 427 -6.44 -31.49 23.25
CA THR A 427 -7.09 -30.95 24.44
C THR A 427 -6.65 -29.54 24.82
N ALA A 428 -5.46 -29.12 24.39
CA ALA A 428 -4.91 -27.79 24.69
C ALA A 428 -5.77 -26.66 24.15
N PHE A 429 -6.45 -26.89 23.04
CA PHE A 429 -7.31 -25.89 22.38
C PHE A 429 -8.81 -26.26 22.42
N ALA A 430 -9.21 -27.14 23.35
CA ALA A 430 -10.61 -27.55 23.48
C ALA A 430 -11.56 -26.39 23.79
N HIS A 431 -11.08 -25.34 24.44
CA HIS A 431 -11.83 -24.13 24.74
C HIS A 431 -12.33 -23.39 23.48
N LEU A 432 -11.67 -23.55 22.34
CA LEU A 432 -12.07 -22.93 21.06
C LEU A 432 -13.35 -23.53 20.48
N ARG A 433 -13.79 -24.73 20.93
CA ARG A 433 -15.03 -25.35 20.46
C ARG A 433 -16.29 -24.56 20.83
N ASN A 434 -16.21 -23.76 21.88
CA ASN A 434 -17.30 -22.91 22.36
C ASN A 434 -17.14 -21.45 21.90
N ALA A 435 -16.19 -21.17 21.01
CA ALA A 435 -15.91 -19.84 20.53
C ALA A 435 -17.04 -19.33 19.59
N GLU A 436 -17.28 -18.04 19.64
CA GLU A 436 -18.06 -17.36 18.61
C GLU A 436 -17.26 -17.30 17.31
N VAL A 437 -17.90 -17.51 16.17
CA VAL A 437 -17.29 -17.35 14.85
C VAL A 437 -17.50 -15.93 14.40
N LEU A 438 -16.43 -15.16 14.23
CA LEU A 438 -16.47 -13.76 13.81
C LEU A 438 -16.15 -13.56 12.33
N ALA A 439 -15.51 -14.55 11.69
CA ALA A 439 -15.33 -14.60 10.24
C ALA A 439 -15.47 -16.05 9.77
N ASP A 440 -16.11 -16.22 8.63
CA ASP A 440 -16.26 -17.50 7.95
C ASP A 440 -15.94 -17.38 6.44
N GLU A 441 -16.30 -18.33 5.60
CA GLU A 441 -16.02 -18.26 4.16
C GLU A 441 -16.74 -17.12 3.43
N ASN A 442 -17.80 -16.55 4.02
CA ASN A 442 -18.71 -15.62 3.36
C ASN A 442 -18.76 -14.22 3.97
N GLN A 443 -18.55 -14.10 5.26
CA GLN A 443 -18.76 -12.87 6.00
C GLN A 443 -17.78 -12.73 7.16
N ALA A 444 -17.59 -11.51 7.62
CA ALA A 444 -16.76 -11.17 8.78
C ALA A 444 -17.41 -10.00 9.55
N GLY A 445 -17.11 -9.89 10.85
CA GLY A 445 -17.59 -8.78 11.68
C GLY A 445 -17.25 -8.96 13.16
N PRO A 446 -17.58 -7.96 13.98
CA PRO A 446 -17.35 -8.01 15.44
C PRO A 446 -18.40 -8.82 16.20
N VAL A 447 -19.48 -9.24 15.55
CA VAL A 447 -20.60 -9.98 16.13
C VAL A 447 -20.57 -11.42 15.64
N GLY A 448 -20.84 -12.36 16.54
CA GLY A 448 -20.86 -13.79 16.25
C GLY A 448 -21.85 -14.17 15.14
N ILE A 449 -21.39 -15.00 14.21
CA ILE A 449 -22.15 -15.51 13.07
C ILE A 449 -23.00 -16.69 13.57
N ALA A 450 -24.33 -16.57 13.46
CA ALA A 450 -25.27 -17.58 13.99
C ALA A 450 -25.14 -18.95 13.28
N ASN A 451 -24.92 -18.94 11.95
CA ASN A 451 -24.84 -20.15 11.13
C ASN A 451 -23.59 -20.09 10.24
N PRO A 452 -22.39 -20.25 10.82
CA PRO A 452 -21.13 -20.12 10.08
C PRO A 452 -21.00 -21.19 8.99
N LYS A 453 -20.33 -20.82 7.90
CA LYS A 453 -20.11 -21.66 6.73
C LYS A 453 -18.62 -21.92 6.51
N GLY A 454 -18.31 -23.05 5.91
CA GLY A 454 -16.94 -23.39 5.53
C GLY A 454 -16.09 -23.93 6.67
N LEU A 455 -16.66 -24.17 7.86
CA LEU A 455 -15.95 -24.76 9.00
C LEU A 455 -16.81 -25.83 9.69
N GLU A 456 -16.15 -26.84 10.24
CA GLU A 456 -16.74 -27.96 10.96
C GLU A 456 -15.83 -28.39 12.13
N TRP A 457 -16.42 -28.59 13.30
CA TRP A 457 -15.72 -29.19 14.43
C TRP A 457 -15.79 -30.72 14.35
N THR A 458 -14.63 -31.36 14.29
CA THR A 458 -14.46 -32.82 14.28
C THR A 458 -13.96 -33.31 15.66
N GLU A 459 -13.82 -34.61 15.83
CA GLU A 459 -13.18 -35.18 17.05
C GLU A 459 -11.75 -34.70 17.21
N LYS A 460 -11.00 -34.56 16.10
CA LYS A 460 -9.60 -34.17 16.08
C LYS A 460 -9.39 -32.66 16.28
N GLY A 461 -10.34 -31.83 15.86
CA GLY A 461 -10.20 -30.39 15.96
C GLY A 461 -11.10 -29.61 15.00
N LEU A 462 -10.54 -28.69 14.25
CA LEU A 462 -11.23 -27.82 13.32
C LEU A 462 -10.91 -28.19 11.88
N LYS A 463 -11.95 -28.39 11.07
CA LYS A 463 -11.82 -28.61 9.64
C LYS A 463 -12.34 -27.36 8.90
N LEU A 464 -11.54 -26.82 7.98
CA LEU A 464 -11.91 -25.74 7.08
C LEU A 464 -12.06 -26.23 5.65
N ASN A 465 -13.09 -25.74 4.95
CA ASN A 465 -13.22 -25.93 3.51
C ASN A 465 -12.00 -25.35 2.75
N ALA A 466 -11.88 -25.70 1.49
CA ALA A 466 -10.89 -25.11 0.58
C ALA A 466 -11.02 -23.59 0.55
N LEU A 467 -9.88 -22.85 0.55
CA LEU A 467 -9.82 -21.40 0.42
C LEU A 467 -10.70 -20.67 1.44
N THR A 468 -10.64 -21.10 2.70
CA THR A 468 -11.47 -20.58 3.79
C THR A 468 -10.60 -20.16 4.96
N ALA A 469 -10.94 -19.03 5.56
CA ALA A 469 -10.38 -18.60 6.84
C ALA A 469 -11.49 -18.37 7.86
N THR A 470 -11.14 -18.47 9.14
CA THR A 470 -12.05 -18.17 10.24
C THR A 470 -11.35 -17.40 11.36
N VAL A 471 -12.10 -16.52 12.00
CA VAL A 471 -11.72 -15.87 13.25
C VAL A 471 -12.70 -16.30 14.34
N LEU A 472 -12.16 -16.85 15.39
CA LEU A 472 -12.90 -17.34 16.56
C LEU A 472 -12.66 -16.42 17.75
N ARG A 473 -13.65 -16.19 18.61
CA ARG A 473 -13.53 -15.47 19.88
C ARG A 473 -14.08 -16.28 21.04
N VAL A 474 -13.29 -16.43 22.09
CA VAL A 474 -13.76 -16.88 23.41
C VAL A 474 -13.78 -15.65 24.32
N SER A 475 -14.97 -15.16 24.61
CA SER A 475 -15.12 -13.98 25.49
C SER A 475 -14.87 -14.36 26.95
N GLN A 476 -14.13 -13.51 27.66
CA GLN A 476 -13.87 -13.62 29.10
C GLN A 476 -14.71 -12.61 29.91
N GLY A 477 -15.64 -11.91 29.26
CA GLY A 477 -16.49 -10.91 29.89
C GLY A 477 -15.83 -9.56 30.20
N GLY A 478 -14.62 -9.36 29.73
CA GLY A 478 -13.92 -8.07 29.82
C GLY A 478 -14.56 -7.00 28.93
N ALA A 479 -14.52 -5.74 29.36
CA ALA A 479 -15.03 -4.64 28.57
C ALA A 479 -14.22 -4.49 27.26
N ILE A 480 -14.93 -4.35 26.13
CA ILE A 480 -14.33 -3.98 24.84
C ILE A 480 -14.04 -2.47 24.92
N VAL A 481 -12.78 -2.10 24.80
CA VAL A 481 -12.37 -0.70 24.72
C VAL A 481 -12.45 -0.27 23.26
N ALA A 482 -13.49 0.49 22.92
CA ALA A 482 -13.57 1.14 21.62
C ALA A 482 -12.41 2.14 21.48
N PRO A 483 -11.79 2.25 20.30
CA PRO A 483 -10.78 3.29 20.08
C PRO A 483 -11.39 4.67 20.33
N ALA A 484 -10.63 5.54 21.01
CA ALA A 484 -11.04 6.93 21.18
C ALA A 484 -11.09 7.60 19.80
N VAL A 485 -12.22 8.20 19.48
CA VAL A 485 -12.34 9.05 18.30
C VAL A 485 -11.79 10.41 18.70
N GLU A 486 -10.69 10.84 18.07
CA GLU A 486 -10.15 12.18 18.25
C GLU A 486 -10.99 13.19 17.45
N GLU A 487 -11.36 14.30 18.07
CA GLU A 487 -11.91 15.43 17.35
C GLU A 487 -10.81 16.05 16.48
N LYS A 488 -11.08 16.18 15.19
CA LYS A 488 -10.19 16.82 14.22
C LYS A 488 -10.59 18.25 14.01
N THR A 489 -9.59 19.14 13.90
CA THR A 489 -9.82 20.54 13.61
C THR A 489 -10.37 20.73 12.20
N GLU A 490 -11.47 21.47 12.04
CA GLU A 490 -12.04 21.82 10.75
C GLU A 490 -11.58 23.22 10.31
N PHE A 491 -11.53 23.46 9.00
CA PHE A 491 -11.31 24.80 8.44
C PHE A 491 -12.63 25.58 8.42
N ASP A 492 -12.57 26.84 8.85
CA ASP A 492 -13.60 27.81 8.51
C ASP A 492 -13.37 28.33 7.09
N LEU A 493 -14.20 27.88 6.17
CA LEU A 493 -14.17 28.26 4.75
C LEU A 493 -15.10 29.42 4.42
N SER A 494 -15.75 30.05 5.40
CA SER A 494 -16.73 31.10 5.19
C SER A 494 -16.14 32.34 4.52
N SER A 495 -14.88 32.68 4.79
CA SER A 495 -14.18 33.78 4.13
C SER A 495 -13.92 33.55 2.64
N LEU A 496 -13.67 32.29 2.24
CA LEU A 496 -13.42 31.93 0.84
C LEU A 496 -14.70 31.93 -0.01
N GLN A 497 -15.87 31.80 0.63
CA GLN A 497 -17.18 31.87 -0.03
C GLN A 497 -17.67 33.31 -0.22
N GLN A 498 -17.21 34.27 0.59
CA GLN A 498 -17.65 35.68 0.53
C GLN A 498 -16.99 36.48 -0.59
N GLU A 499 -15.77 36.13 -1.01
CA GLU A 499 -15.08 36.86 -2.11
C GLU A 499 -15.69 36.59 -3.51
N HIS A 500 -16.50 35.57 -3.66
CA HIS A 500 -17.20 35.26 -4.92
C HIS A 500 -18.65 35.74 -4.99
N GLY A 501 -19.16 36.41 -3.95
CA GLY A 501 -20.55 36.87 -3.85
C GLY A 501 -20.86 38.22 -4.46
N GLN A 502 -19.92 38.93 -5.10
CA GLN A 502 -20.14 40.26 -5.67
C GLN A 502 -20.04 40.36 -7.19
N ASN A 503 -20.22 39.28 -7.92
CA ASN A 503 -20.55 39.45 -9.34
C ASN A 503 -21.44 38.29 -9.84
N ASN A 504 -22.68 38.72 -10.13
CA ASN A 504 -23.71 38.09 -10.95
C ASN A 504 -24.55 36.93 -10.39
N GLY A 505 -25.81 37.36 -10.18
CA GLY A 505 -27.03 36.69 -10.64
C GLY A 505 -27.18 35.20 -10.38
N GLN A 506 -27.99 34.92 -9.39
CA GLN A 506 -28.87 33.73 -9.25
C GLN A 506 -28.45 32.47 -10.02
N ASP A 507 -27.81 31.56 -9.31
CA ASP A 507 -28.12 30.15 -9.47
C ASP A 507 -28.19 29.48 -8.09
N ASN A 508 -29.43 29.25 -7.68
CA ASN A 508 -29.79 28.45 -6.53
C ASN A 508 -29.33 27.01 -6.77
N ILE A 509 -28.30 26.57 -6.09
CA ILE A 509 -28.05 25.14 -5.91
C ILE A 509 -28.87 24.67 -4.73
N SER A 510 -30.15 24.44 -4.96
CA SER A 510 -31.00 23.64 -4.12
C SER A 510 -30.81 22.16 -4.45
N ASN A 511 -30.60 21.37 -3.42
CA ASN A 511 -30.63 19.91 -3.44
C ASN A 511 -31.64 19.34 -4.45
N ARG A 512 -31.13 18.69 -5.49
CA ARG A 512 -31.89 17.70 -6.24
C ARG A 512 -30.99 16.52 -6.55
N VAL A 513 -31.27 15.44 -5.86
CA VAL A 513 -30.90 14.10 -6.27
C VAL A 513 -31.98 13.69 -7.27
N ASP A 514 -31.70 13.79 -8.55
CA ASP A 514 -32.52 13.18 -9.59
C ASP A 514 -31.76 11.99 -10.18
N LYS A 515 -32.44 10.85 -10.16
CA LYS A 515 -32.07 9.61 -10.83
C LYS A 515 -31.88 9.87 -12.33
N PRO A 516 -30.87 9.30 -12.99
CA PRO A 516 -30.87 9.26 -14.45
C PRO A 516 -31.74 8.09 -14.92
N GLU A 517 -32.81 8.40 -15.63
CA GLU A 517 -33.44 7.50 -16.59
C GLU A 517 -32.59 7.49 -17.87
N HIS A 518 -32.13 6.29 -18.23
CA HIS A 518 -31.52 6.03 -19.51
C HIS A 518 -32.58 6.00 -20.62
N GLN A 519 -32.41 6.83 -21.61
CA GLN A 519 -32.83 6.55 -22.98
C GLN A 519 -31.72 6.99 -23.93
N ASP A 520 -31.16 6.00 -24.64
CA ASP A 520 -30.28 6.20 -25.78
C ASP A 520 -31.05 6.74 -26.97
N PRO A 521 -30.53 7.72 -27.71
CA PRO A 521 -30.96 7.94 -29.08
C PRO A 521 -29.99 7.31 -30.08
N ALA A 522 -30.58 6.62 -31.04
CA ALA A 522 -29.95 5.98 -32.19
C ALA A 522 -29.26 7.00 -33.11
N PRO A 523 -28.33 6.57 -33.98
CA PRO A 523 -27.52 7.46 -34.80
C PRO A 523 -28.28 7.94 -36.05
N GLU A 524 -28.37 9.24 -36.24
CA GLU A 524 -28.83 9.84 -37.50
C GLU A 524 -27.69 10.10 -38.48
N ALA A 525 -28.01 9.81 -39.73
CA ALA A 525 -27.17 9.83 -40.91
C ALA A 525 -26.68 11.23 -41.31
N ARG A 526 -25.49 11.29 -41.88
CA ARG A 526 -24.92 12.43 -42.59
C ARG A 526 -25.70 12.72 -43.88
N PRO A 527 -25.81 13.96 -44.31
CA PRO A 527 -25.93 14.28 -45.71
C PRO A 527 -24.62 14.80 -46.32
N ASP A 528 -24.39 14.28 -47.49
CA ASP A 528 -23.38 14.59 -48.48
C ASP A 528 -23.66 15.97 -49.14
N SER A 529 -22.64 16.80 -49.37
CA SER A 529 -22.67 17.75 -50.49
C SER A 529 -21.28 18.34 -50.84
N THR A 530 -20.72 17.83 -51.89
CA THR A 530 -20.17 18.53 -53.08
C THR A 530 -19.32 19.77 -52.92
N LYS A 531 -18.13 19.63 -53.52
CA LYS A 531 -17.17 20.65 -53.99
C LYS A 531 -17.79 21.70 -54.95
N PRO A 532 -17.11 22.85 -55.22
CA PRO A 532 -16.10 22.87 -56.28
C PRO A 532 -14.88 23.82 -56.13
N ASP A 533 -13.85 23.43 -56.83
CA ASP A 533 -12.67 23.98 -57.47
C ASP A 533 -12.36 25.49 -57.49
N ALA A 534 -11.05 25.79 -57.37
CA ALA A 534 -10.23 26.62 -58.29
C ALA A 534 -8.78 26.71 -57.76
N LYS A 535 -7.83 26.08 -58.40
CA LYS A 535 -6.83 26.51 -59.43
C LYS A 535 -5.82 27.58 -58.96
N VAL A 536 -4.58 27.21 -58.89
CA VAL A 536 -3.35 27.35 -59.70
C VAL A 536 -2.36 28.40 -59.15
N ALA A 537 -1.12 28.07 -58.87
CA ALA A 537 0.05 28.30 -59.71
C ALA A 537 1.33 27.72 -59.07
N ASP A 538 2.07 27.02 -59.92
CA ASP A 538 3.41 26.49 -59.80
C ASP A 538 4.49 27.57 -59.68
N VAL A 539 5.61 27.23 -59.02
CA VAL A 539 6.96 27.49 -59.60
C VAL A 539 7.92 26.45 -59.02
N GLU A 540 8.53 25.72 -59.92
CA GLU A 540 9.72 24.85 -59.77
C GLU A 540 10.96 25.65 -59.39
N ASP A 541 11.90 25.03 -58.68
CA ASP A 541 13.23 24.73 -59.24
C ASP A 541 14.06 23.84 -58.30
N LYS A 542 14.61 22.80 -58.89
CA LYS A 542 15.73 21.94 -58.50
C LYS A 542 16.94 22.32 -59.41
N PRO A 543 18.15 21.74 -59.33
CA PRO A 543 18.92 21.06 -58.27
C PRO A 543 20.42 21.50 -58.26
N SER A 544 21.22 20.96 -57.39
CA SER A 544 22.55 20.40 -57.77
C SER A 544 23.26 19.63 -56.66
N GLN A 545 23.75 18.53 -57.12
CA GLN A 545 24.60 17.49 -56.55
C GLN A 545 26.00 18.01 -56.20
N THR A 546 26.71 17.35 -55.27
CA THR A 546 27.80 16.41 -55.51
C THR A 546 28.44 15.97 -54.19
N THR A 547 28.40 14.66 -53.98
CA THR A 547 29.51 13.66 -53.83
C THR A 547 30.57 13.90 -52.74
N THR A 548 30.91 13.04 -51.95
CA THR A 548 31.47 11.67 -51.76
C THR A 548 32.21 11.70 -50.43
N ASP A 549 32.36 10.76 -49.60
CA ASP A 549 32.66 9.36 -49.51
C ASP A 549 32.88 8.93 -48.07
N SER A 550 32.49 7.69 -47.80
CA SER A 550 33.14 6.64 -47.04
C SER A 550 33.23 6.63 -45.51
N GLN A 551 32.46 5.64 -44.99
CA GLN A 551 32.89 4.62 -43.98
C GLN A 551 33.23 5.11 -42.56
N THR A 552 32.57 4.64 -41.53
CA THR A 552 32.63 3.28 -40.97
C THR A 552 31.58 3.14 -39.85
N THR A 553 30.94 2.02 -39.88
CA THR A 553 30.10 1.38 -38.84
C THR A 553 30.75 1.34 -37.46
N GLN A 554 30.05 1.70 -36.42
CA GLN A 554 30.08 0.96 -35.17
C GLN A 554 28.75 1.17 -34.38
N THR A 555 28.00 0.11 -34.33
CA THR A 555 26.92 -0.20 -33.40
C THR A 555 27.46 -0.21 -31.97
N SER A 556 26.83 0.54 -31.08
CA SER A 556 26.96 0.30 -29.65
C SER A 556 25.58 0.05 -29.04
N GLN A 557 25.35 -1.20 -28.65
CA GLN A 557 24.26 -1.61 -27.78
C GLN A 557 24.50 -1.06 -26.37
N PRO A 558 23.44 -0.80 -25.59
CA PRO A 558 23.59 -0.40 -24.19
C PRO A 558 23.94 -1.60 -23.31
N ALA A 559 24.80 -1.36 -22.36
CA ALA A 559 25.33 -2.31 -21.40
C ALA A 559 24.24 -2.80 -20.43
N GLN A 560 24.18 -4.11 -20.27
CA GLN A 560 23.48 -4.81 -19.20
C GLN A 560 24.26 -4.60 -17.88
N GLU A 561 23.55 -4.19 -16.84
CA GLU A 561 24.03 -4.21 -15.47
C GLU A 561 24.26 -5.65 -15.00
N ALA A 562 25.48 -5.89 -14.50
CA ALA A 562 25.91 -7.16 -13.97
C ALA A 562 25.46 -7.32 -12.50
N GLN A 563 24.83 -8.44 -12.20
CA GLN A 563 24.63 -8.94 -10.83
C GLN A 563 25.97 -9.41 -10.24
N PRO A 564 26.20 -9.26 -8.94
CA PRO A 564 27.29 -9.95 -8.27
C PRO A 564 26.88 -11.39 -7.93
N SER A 565 27.61 -12.33 -8.49
CA SER A 565 27.54 -13.76 -8.19
C SER A 565 28.16 -14.06 -6.82
N SER A 566 27.45 -14.88 -6.05
CA SER A 566 27.93 -15.56 -4.85
C SER A 566 29.05 -16.54 -5.19
N VAL A 567 30.17 -16.43 -4.49
CA VAL A 567 31.17 -17.49 -4.42
C VAL A 567 31.25 -17.97 -2.97
N SER A 568 30.85 -19.21 -2.78
CA SER A 568 31.13 -20.01 -1.59
C SER A 568 32.53 -20.61 -1.74
N GLU A 569 33.39 -20.42 -0.77
CA GLU A 569 34.47 -21.38 -0.51
C GLU A 569 34.65 -21.56 1.00
N ALA A 570 34.55 -22.82 1.37
CA ALA A 570 34.98 -23.36 2.64
C ALA A 570 36.52 -23.44 2.63
N VAL A 571 37.15 -23.30 3.77
CA VAL A 571 38.20 -24.23 4.26
C VAL A 571 38.87 -23.74 5.55
N GLN A 572 38.79 -24.64 6.53
CA GLN A 572 39.79 -25.11 7.53
C GLN A 572 40.25 -24.24 8.70
N ASN A 573 40.03 -24.89 9.84
CA ASN A 573 40.63 -24.72 11.14
C ASN A 573 42.16 -24.66 11.13
N GLU A 574 42.71 -23.80 11.95
CA GLU A 574 43.88 -24.15 12.78
C GLU A 574 43.87 -23.37 14.10
N SER A 575 43.97 -24.15 15.17
CA SER A 575 44.12 -23.78 16.56
C SER A 575 45.59 -23.35 16.84
N VAL A 576 45.81 -22.27 17.58
CA VAL A 576 46.96 -22.18 18.52
C VAL A 576 46.61 -21.33 19.73
N GLU A 577 47.03 -21.85 20.86
CA GLU A 577 46.82 -21.45 22.24
C GLU A 577 47.60 -20.20 22.69
N ASN A 578 47.03 -19.59 23.73
CA ASN A 578 47.68 -19.00 24.92
C ASN A 578 48.58 -17.77 24.84
N SER A 579 48.14 -16.73 25.53
CA SER A 579 48.72 -16.36 26.81
C SER A 579 48.07 -15.13 27.44
N SER A 580 47.72 -15.33 28.69
CA SER A 580 47.27 -14.41 29.72
C SER A 580 48.20 -13.20 29.96
N LYS A 581 47.62 -11.99 30.20
CA LYS A 581 48.07 -11.11 31.29
C LYS A 581 46.96 -10.16 31.73
N GLU A 582 46.67 -10.28 33.01
CA GLU A 582 45.88 -9.36 33.85
C GLU A 582 46.44 -7.94 33.82
N ASN A 583 45.53 -6.96 33.88
CA ASN A 583 45.74 -5.76 34.67
C ASN A 583 44.40 -5.11 35.03
N THR A 584 44.22 -4.90 36.31
CA THR A 584 43.06 -4.39 37.05
C THR A 584 43.03 -2.83 37.06
N PRO A 585 41.97 -2.18 37.55
CA PRO A 585 41.33 -1.02 36.94
C PRO A 585 41.62 0.30 37.66
N ALA A 586 41.34 1.42 37.03
CA ALA A 586 41.24 2.76 37.63
C ALA A 586 39.81 3.31 37.50
N PRO A 587 39.36 4.25 38.34
CA PRO A 587 37.99 4.31 38.86
C PRO A 587 37.01 5.16 38.05
N LEU A 588 35.75 4.78 38.21
CA LEU A 588 34.52 5.38 37.71
C LEU A 588 34.40 6.91 37.91
N ALA A 589 34.18 7.63 36.84
CA ALA A 589 33.54 8.94 36.87
C ALA A 589 32.02 8.76 36.84
N LYS A 590 31.33 9.44 37.76
CA LYS A 590 29.87 9.42 37.89
C LYS A 590 29.19 9.89 36.63
N GLN A 591 28.36 9.04 36.02
CA GLN A 591 27.37 9.44 35.04
C GLN A 591 26.26 10.20 35.73
N ALA A 592 25.95 11.38 35.19
CA ALA A 592 24.78 12.14 35.55
C ALA A 592 23.53 11.41 35.06
N GLU A 593 22.59 11.14 35.94
CA GLU A 593 21.27 10.61 35.62
C GLU A 593 20.53 11.62 34.74
N LEU A 594 20.15 11.19 33.55
CA LEU A 594 19.16 11.87 32.71
C LEU A 594 17.76 11.67 33.31
N PRO A 595 16.91 12.70 33.30
CA PRO A 595 15.57 12.58 33.86
C PRO A 595 14.73 11.61 33.04
N ASN A 596 14.14 10.68 33.75
CA ASN A 596 13.19 9.68 33.28
C ASN A 596 11.88 10.39 32.87
N THR A 597 11.75 10.79 31.60
CA THR A 597 10.47 11.23 31.04
C THR A 597 9.72 9.99 30.54
N GLY A 598 9.11 9.29 31.49
CA GLY A 598 8.15 8.25 31.20
C GLY A 598 6.92 8.85 30.53
N THR A 599 6.86 8.81 29.23
CA THR A 599 5.67 9.12 28.46
C THR A 599 4.76 7.90 28.41
N LYS A 600 3.79 7.89 29.32
CA LYS A 600 2.75 6.84 29.40
C LYS A 600 1.64 6.99 28.34
N ASN A 601 1.75 7.84 27.32
CA ASN A 601 0.62 8.18 26.45
C ASN A 601 0.86 8.08 24.93
N ASP A 602 2.02 7.69 24.44
CA ASP A 602 2.33 7.79 22.99
C ASP A 602 1.80 6.66 22.11
N HIS A 603 1.08 5.69 22.66
CA HIS A 603 0.58 4.53 21.90
C HIS A 603 -0.85 4.67 21.34
N LYS A 604 -1.49 5.83 21.43
CA LYS A 604 -2.87 6.03 20.92
C LYS A 604 -2.96 6.32 19.41
N LEU A 605 -1.85 6.50 18.74
CA LEU A 605 -1.77 7.11 17.41
C LEU A 605 -1.73 6.16 16.21
N LEU A 606 -1.64 4.86 16.44
CA LEU A 606 -1.54 3.88 15.34
C LEU A 606 -2.84 3.69 14.53
N PHE A 607 -3.88 4.47 14.78
CA PHE A 607 -5.23 4.25 14.25
C PHE A 607 -5.59 5.02 12.99
N ALA A 608 -4.83 6.03 12.61
CA ALA A 608 -5.17 6.88 11.47
C ALA A 608 -4.92 6.23 10.09
N GLY A 609 -4.10 5.18 10.02
CA GLY A 609 -3.73 4.54 8.73
C GLY A 609 -4.85 3.78 7.99
N ILE A 610 -6.00 3.51 8.64
CA ILE A 610 -7.10 2.74 8.02
C ILE A 610 -8.01 3.62 7.12
N SER A 611 -7.73 4.88 7.00
CA SER A 611 -8.73 5.90 6.69
C SER A 611 -8.96 6.21 5.20
N LEU A 612 -8.13 5.80 4.27
CA LEU A 612 -8.29 6.21 2.88
C LEU A 612 -9.37 5.43 2.11
N LEU A 613 -9.75 4.24 2.59
CA LEU A 613 -10.72 3.36 1.90
C LEU A 613 -12.20 3.66 2.21
N ALA A 614 -12.48 4.36 3.31
CA ALA A 614 -13.85 4.62 3.75
C ALA A 614 -14.50 5.82 3.03
N LEU A 615 -13.74 6.62 2.29
CA LEU A 615 -14.23 7.90 1.75
C LEU A 615 -15.35 7.79 0.74
N LEU A 616 -15.55 6.64 0.17
CA LEU A 616 -16.40 6.54 -1.01
C LEU A 616 -17.54 5.51 -0.91
N GLY A 617 -17.70 4.79 0.20
CA GLY A 617 -18.73 3.75 0.33
C GLY A 617 -19.66 3.83 1.55
N LEU A 618 -19.37 4.64 2.57
CA LEU A 618 -20.07 4.59 3.86
C LEU A 618 -21.07 5.71 4.14
N GLY A 619 -21.28 6.65 3.24
CA GLY A 619 -22.19 7.78 3.42
C GLY A 619 -23.69 7.43 3.52
N PHE A 620 -24.09 6.18 3.30
CA PHE A 620 -25.52 5.84 3.17
C PHE A 620 -26.15 5.08 4.34
N LEU A 621 -25.43 4.65 5.35
CA LEU A 621 -25.99 3.73 6.37
C LEU A 621 -26.14 4.27 7.80
N LEU A 622 -25.84 5.52 8.08
CA LEU A 622 -25.98 6.08 9.44
C LEU A 622 -27.16 7.06 9.61
N LYS A 623 -28.05 7.21 8.63
CA LYS A 623 -29.17 8.16 8.72
C LYS A 623 -30.53 7.55 9.10
N ASN A 624 -30.62 6.28 9.43
CA ASN A 624 -31.89 5.66 9.84
C ASN A 624 -31.81 4.91 11.18
N LYS A 625 -31.55 5.63 12.27
CA LYS A 625 -31.93 5.18 13.62
C LYS A 625 -32.06 6.38 14.56
N LYS A 626 -33.04 7.23 14.28
CA LYS A 626 -33.78 8.03 15.28
C LYS A 626 -35.10 8.36 14.65
N GLU A 627 -36.08 7.51 14.95
CA GLU A 627 -37.52 7.72 15.01
C GLU A 627 -38.19 6.34 14.91
N ASN A 628 -38.41 5.78 16.05
CA ASN A 628 -39.59 5.10 16.63
C ASN A 628 -39.17 4.35 17.88
#